data_6da928f4d367b0a653933cb02ad08e25
#
_entry.id   6da928f4d367b0a653933cb02ad08e25
#
_cell.length_a   1.000
_cell.length_b   1.000
_cell.length_c   1.000
_cell.angle_alpha   90.00
_cell.angle_beta   90.00
_cell.angle_gamma   90.00
#
_symmetry.space_group_name_H-M   'P 1'
#
loop_
_entity.id
_entity.type
_entity.pdbx_description
1 polymer ?
#
loop_
_entity_poly.entity_id
_entity_poly.type
_entity_poly.pdbx_seq_one_letter_code
_entity_poly.pdbx_strand_id
1 'polypeptide(L)'
;IELMSAAFKMSGAGLAQQLLTMASDPVAGLLIGFLATSLIQSSSTTTTIVVGLVASDALTIQLAVPIIMGTNIGTTTTNTIVAIGHVTRPAEFERAFAASTVHDFFNLLAAFTILPLEILFHPVERAAVFLQGLFAGAGGMGLASPLKALTRPFSDLVTGWVPSTIPLVLVALALLFVALRGMMKIMHGTVLERMEGLFDRVLFRNDAASFSLGVVATAAVQSSSATTSLIVPLAGTGVLSLRQVFPYTLGANIGTTITAILASFTTGNPAAVTVALAHLSFNLFAIAIYYPLKALPLWLATGWGRLAARSKASTAGVLTVYIALHVIPLMYIIWSAKR
;
A
#
# COMPACT_ATOMS: atom_id res chain seq x y z
N ILE A 1 -9.93 -0.96 -13.78
CA ILE A 1 -10.34 0.17 -12.95
C ILE A 1 -11.57 0.84 -13.54
N GLU A 2 -11.57 1.22 -14.81
CA GLU A 2 -12.72 1.85 -15.46
C GLU A 2 -13.99 0.99 -15.33
N LEU A 3 -13.89 -0.31 -15.59
CA LEU A 3 -14.96 -1.27 -15.40
C LEU A 3 -15.45 -1.34 -13.94
N MET A 4 -14.52 -1.27 -12.98
CA MET A 4 -14.84 -1.25 -11.55
C MET A 4 -15.58 0.05 -11.16
N SER A 5 -15.13 1.19 -11.66
CA SER A 5 -15.83 2.47 -11.49
C SER A 5 -17.24 2.43 -12.08
N ALA A 6 -17.41 1.86 -13.28
CA ALA A 6 -18.72 1.67 -13.89
C ALA A 6 -19.63 0.76 -13.04
N ALA A 7 -19.09 -0.36 -12.54
CA ALA A 7 -19.80 -1.28 -11.66
C ALA A 7 -20.27 -0.61 -10.34
N PHE A 8 -19.41 0.21 -9.74
CA PHE A 8 -19.79 0.96 -8.53
C PHE A 8 -20.86 2.04 -8.82
N LYS A 9 -20.78 2.73 -9.95
CA LYS A 9 -21.84 3.66 -10.37
C LYS A 9 -23.20 2.96 -10.55
N MET A 10 -23.20 1.74 -11.10
CA MET A 10 -24.40 0.92 -11.22
C MET A 10 -24.93 0.43 -9.85
N SER A 11 -24.10 0.33 -8.83
CA SER A 11 -24.52 -0.04 -7.46
C SER A 11 -25.44 1.01 -6.82
N GLY A 12 -25.44 2.23 -7.33
CA GLY A 12 -26.30 3.33 -6.90
C GLY A 12 -26.02 3.84 -5.49
N ALA A 13 -26.92 4.67 -4.98
CA ALA A 13 -26.77 5.34 -3.69
C ALA A 13 -26.66 4.39 -2.48
N GLY A 14 -27.17 3.16 -2.57
CA GLY A 14 -27.16 2.19 -1.47
C GLY A 14 -25.74 1.74 -1.07
N LEU A 15 -24.89 1.43 -2.04
CA LEU A 15 -23.49 1.07 -1.76
C LEU A 15 -22.71 2.27 -1.20
N ALA A 16 -22.90 3.45 -1.82
CA ALA A 16 -22.27 4.68 -1.35
C ALA A 16 -22.65 4.97 0.10
N GLN A 17 -23.95 4.84 0.45
CA GLN A 17 -24.43 5.06 1.81
C GLN A 17 -23.83 4.05 2.82
N GLN A 18 -23.72 2.77 2.45
CA GLN A 18 -23.09 1.77 3.31
C GLN A 18 -21.61 2.06 3.52
N LEU A 19 -20.87 2.42 2.47
CA LEU A 19 -19.46 2.79 2.57
C LEU A 19 -19.25 4.06 3.40
N LEU A 20 -20.13 5.06 3.23
CA LEU A 20 -20.10 6.30 4.02
C LEU A 20 -20.35 6.03 5.50
N THR A 21 -21.29 5.14 5.84
CA THR A 21 -21.53 4.75 7.24
C THR A 21 -20.39 3.96 7.84
N MET A 22 -19.80 3.02 7.10
CA MET A 22 -18.67 2.22 7.57
C MET A 22 -17.36 3.03 7.72
N ALA A 23 -17.13 3.99 6.83
CA ALA A 23 -15.92 4.83 6.81
C ALA A 23 -16.13 6.22 7.43
N SER A 24 -17.28 6.48 8.08
CA SER A 24 -17.61 7.81 8.65
C SER A 24 -16.62 8.26 9.73
N ASP A 25 -15.98 7.32 10.41
CA ASP A 25 -14.89 7.57 11.36
C ASP A 25 -13.54 7.38 10.64
N PRO A 26 -12.63 8.38 10.67
CA PRO A 26 -11.29 8.26 10.09
C PRO A 26 -10.47 7.09 10.63
N VAL A 27 -10.65 6.72 11.90
CA VAL A 27 -9.99 5.55 12.49
C VAL A 27 -10.54 4.26 11.88
N ALA A 28 -11.86 4.15 11.72
CA ALA A 28 -12.47 3.02 11.02
C ALA A 28 -11.99 2.95 9.57
N GLY A 29 -11.89 4.08 8.87
CA GLY A 29 -11.32 4.16 7.52
C GLY A 29 -9.89 3.61 7.46
N LEU A 30 -9.01 4.04 8.35
CA LEU A 30 -7.63 3.54 8.47
C LEU A 30 -7.62 2.01 8.70
N LEU A 31 -8.44 1.52 9.64
CA LEU A 31 -8.50 0.09 9.95
C LEU A 31 -9.07 -0.73 8.78
N ILE A 32 -10.04 -0.21 8.02
CA ILE A 32 -10.55 -0.83 6.79
C ILE A 32 -9.43 -0.97 5.77
N GLY A 33 -8.67 0.09 5.49
CA GLY A 33 -7.53 0.07 4.57
C GLY A 33 -6.45 -0.93 5.00
N PHE A 34 -6.11 -0.95 6.28
CA PHE A 34 -5.18 -1.89 6.89
C PHE A 34 -5.63 -3.34 6.68
N LEU A 35 -6.84 -3.69 7.09
CA LEU A 35 -7.36 -5.05 6.99
C LEU A 35 -7.56 -5.50 5.55
N ALA A 36 -8.13 -4.64 4.70
CA ALA A 36 -8.30 -4.96 3.28
C ALA A 36 -6.96 -5.31 2.64
N THR A 37 -5.92 -4.51 2.90
CA THR A 37 -4.58 -4.78 2.36
C THR A 37 -3.96 -6.04 2.95
N SER A 38 -4.10 -6.26 4.25
CA SER A 38 -3.60 -7.47 4.92
C SER A 38 -4.26 -8.75 4.40
N LEU A 39 -5.55 -8.70 4.06
CA LEU A 39 -6.29 -9.84 3.49
C LEU A 39 -5.97 -10.05 2.01
N ILE A 40 -5.97 -8.98 1.23
CA ILE A 40 -5.70 -9.02 -0.22
C ILE A 40 -4.20 -9.26 -0.49
N GLN A 41 -3.32 -8.96 0.48
CA GLN A 41 -1.86 -9.01 0.38
C GLN A 41 -1.31 -8.10 -0.74
N SER A 42 -2.04 -7.01 -1.06
CA SER A 42 -1.67 -6.07 -2.12
C SER A 42 -2.23 -4.67 -1.86
N SER A 43 -1.38 -3.76 -1.42
CA SER A 43 -1.73 -2.34 -1.28
C SER A 43 -2.04 -1.67 -2.62
N SER A 44 -1.35 -2.06 -3.69
CA SER A 44 -1.66 -1.56 -5.04
C SER A 44 -3.09 -1.90 -5.45
N THR A 45 -3.55 -3.13 -5.19
CA THR A 45 -4.93 -3.54 -5.46
C THR A 45 -5.92 -2.76 -4.60
N THR A 46 -5.68 -2.70 -3.28
CA THR A 46 -6.58 -1.98 -2.37
C THR A 46 -6.67 -0.49 -2.71
N THR A 47 -5.54 0.17 -2.94
CA THR A 47 -5.51 1.58 -3.36
C THR A 47 -6.24 1.80 -4.68
N THR A 48 -6.07 0.88 -5.65
CA THR A 48 -6.77 0.93 -6.93
C THR A 48 -8.30 0.82 -6.76
N ILE A 49 -8.77 -0.02 -5.83
CA ILE A 49 -10.19 -0.13 -5.48
C ILE A 49 -10.68 1.21 -4.90
N VAL A 50 -9.94 1.81 -3.97
CA VAL A 50 -10.29 3.12 -3.39
C VAL A 50 -10.34 4.21 -4.45
N VAL A 51 -9.37 4.26 -5.37
CA VAL A 51 -9.37 5.16 -6.53
C VAL A 51 -10.62 4.96 -7.39
N GLY A 52 -11.03 3.71 -7.63
CA GLY A 52 -12.26 3.39 -8.37
C GLY A 52 -13.54 3.83 -7.66
N LEU A 53 -13.61 3.66 -6.33
CA LEU A 53 -14.74 4.12 -5.51
C LEU A 53 -14.87 5.65 -5.54
N VAL A 54 -13.77 6.38 -5.45
CA VAL A 54 -13.79 7.85 -5.56
C VAL A 54 -14.13 8.27 -7.00
N ALA A 55 -13.61 7.59 -8.01
CA ALA A 55 -13.94 7.87 -9.40
C ALA A 55 -15.43 7.65 -9.72
N SER A 56 -16.10 6.81 -8.95
CA SER A 56 -17.55 6.52 -9.08
C SER A 56 -18.45 7.40 -8.21
N ASP A 57 -17.85 8.33 -7.44
CA ASP A 57 -18.54 9.16 -6.44
C ASP A 57 -19.15 8.33 -5.27
N ALA A 58 -18.74 7.06 -5.12
CA ALA A 58 -19.15 6.19 -4.01
C ALA A 58 -18.39 6.48 -2.72
N LEU A 59 -17.26 7.16 -2.80
CA LEU A 59 -16.42 7.53 -1.65
C LEU A 59 -15.88 8.95 -1.84
N THR A 60 -15.90 9.76 -0.79
CA THR A 60 -15.29 11.09 -0.80
C THR A 60 -13.78 11.04 -0.60
N ILE A 61 -13.06 12.09 -0.97
CA ILE A 61 -11.60 12.19 -0.76
C ILE A 61 -11.30 12.13 0.74
N GLN A 62 -12.07 12.81 1.58
CA GLN A 62 -11.89 12.88 3.03
C GLN A 62 -11.94 11.50 3.69
N LEU A 63 -12.78 10.61 3.20
CA LEU A 63 -12.90 9.23 3.70
C LEU A 63 -11.86 8.30 3.06
N ALA A 64 -11.46 8.59 1.82
CA ALA A 64 -10.45 7.82 1.11
C ALA A 64 -9.06 7.98 1.72
N VAL A 65 -8.67 9.18 2.20
CA VAL A 65 -7.35 9.46 2.74
C VAL A 65 -6.99 8.56 3.92
N PRO A 66 -7.81 8.42 4.99
CA PRO A 66 -7.53 7.47 6.08
C PRO A 66 -7.44 6.02 5.61
N ILE A 67 -8.28 5.59 4.67
CA ILE A 67 -8.23 4.24 4.09
C ILE A 67 -6.86 4.03 3.41
N ILE A 68 -6.40 4.99 2.60
CA ILE A 68 -5.09 4.95 1.94
C ILE A 68 -3.95 4.88 2.95
N MET A 69 -4.01 5.65 4.04
CA MET A 69 -3.02 5.55 5.12
C MET A 69 -2.97 4.13 5.71
N GLY A 70 -4.13 3.51 5.90
CA GLY A 70 -4.24 2.13 6.39
C GLY A 70 -3.64 1.11 5.42
N THR A 71 -3.75 1.33 4.09
CA THR A 71 -3.18 0.39 3.10
C THR A 71 -1.67 0.22 3.26
N ASN A 72 -0.95 1.27 3.66
CA ASN A 72 0.49 1.20 3.90
C ASN A 72 0.82 0.27 5.08
N ILE A 73 0.03 0.32 6.16
CA ILE A 73 0.23 -0.55 7.32
C ILE A 73 0.03 -2.02 6.92
N GLY A 74 -1.01 -2.34 6.15
CA GLY A 74 -1.32 -3.71 5.74
C GLY A 74 -0.32 -4.33 4.76
N THR A 75 0.51 -3.53 4.10
CA THR A 75 1.48 -3.99 3.08
C THR A 75 2.54 -4.94 3.65
N THR A 76 2.90 -4.79 4.90
CA THR A 76 4.08 -5.40 5.52
C THR A 76 3.85 -6.81 6.04
N THR A 77 2.62 -7.28 6.07
CA THR A 77 2.23 -8.62 6.55
C THR A 77 3.00 -9.74 5.85
N THR A 78 3.22 -9.62 4.53
CA THR A 78 4.00 -10.60 3.74
C THR A 78 5.44 -10.72 4.23
N ASN A 79 6.09 -9.59 4.58
CA ASN A 79 7.48 -9.58 5.05
C ASN A 79 7.64 -10.35 6.36
N THR A 80 6.68 -10.23 7.27
CA THR A 80 6.67 -10.96 8.54
C THR A 80 6.52 -12.46 8.31
N ILE A 81 5.67 -12.89 7.36
CA ILE A 81 5.55 -14.31 6.98
C ILE A 81 6.87 -14.84 6.45
N VAL A 82 7.58 -14.08 5.60
CA VAL A 82 8.91 -14.47 5.09
C VAL A 82 9.94 -14.57 6.20
N ALA A 83 9.93 -13.64 7.17
CA ALA A 83 10.84 -13.67 8.30
C ALA A 83 10.66 -14.92 9.18
N ILE A 84 9.42 -15.42 9.34
CA ILE A 84 9.13 -16.67 10.08
C ILE A 84 9.86 -17.88 9.47
N GLY A 85 10.14 -17.86 8.16
CA GLY A 85 10.95 -18.89 7.51
C GLY A 85 12.35 -19.08 8.12
N HIS A 86 12.86 -18.09 8.85
CA HIS A 86 14.16 -18.13 9.54
C HIS A 86 14.07 -18.54 11.02
N VAL A 87 12.87 -18.87 11.54
CA VAL A 87 12.63 -19.09 13.00
C VAL A 87 13.49 -20.17 13.64
N THR A 88 13.97 -21.14 12.85
CA THR A 88 14.85 -22.23 13.33
C THR A 88 16.30 -21.79 13.59
N ARG A 89 16.70 -20.60 13.12
CA ARG A 89 18.04 -20.03 13.24
C ARG A 89 17.97 -18.69 13.98
N PRO A 90 18.12 -18.66 15.32
CA PRO A 90 17.81 -17.46 16.11
C PRO A 90 18.51 -16.19 15.65
N ALA A 91 19.80 -16.24 15.29
CA ALA A 91 20.55 -15.07 14.83
C ALA A 91 20.08 -14.55 13.46
N GLU A 92 19.70 -15.45 12.54
CA GLU A 92 19.11 -15.06 11.25
C GLU A 92 17.69 -14.53 11.47
N PHE A 93 16.91 -15.18 12.33
CA PHE A 93 15.53 -14.77 12.64
C PHE A 93 15.50 -13.39 13.28
N GLU A 94 16.39 -13.06 14.22
CA GLU A 94 16.51 -11.73 14.81
C GLU A 94 16.64 -10.65 13.72
N ARG A 95 17.59 -10.85 12.79
CA ARG A 95 17.84 -9.89 11.71
C ARG A 95 16.70 -9.83 10.69
N ALA A 96 16.21 -11.00 10.25
CA ALA A 96 15.10 -11.08 9.30
C ALA A 96 13.83 -10.45 9.86
N PHE A 97 13.52 -10.72 11.14
CA PHE A 97 12.34 -10.17 11.79
C PHE A 97 12.46 -8.66 12.04
N ALA A 98 13.64 -8.16 12.41
CA ALA A 98 13.89 -6.73 12.47
C ALA A 98 13.74 -6.06 11.08
N ALA A 99 14.25 -6.69 10.02
CA ALA A 99 14.12 -6.18 8.65
C ALA A 99 12.68 -6.19 8.15
N SER A 100 11.88 -7.19 8.50
CA SER A 100 10.47 -7.22 8.15
C SER A 100 9.67 -6.14 8.86
N THR A 101 9.93 -5.94 10.16
CA THR A 101 9.13 -5.06 11.02
C THR A 101 9.57 -3.60 11.04
N VAL A 102 10.75 -3.24 10.51
CA VAL A 102 11.15 -1.83 10.39
C VAL A 102 10.19 -1.03 9.51
N HIS A 103 9.66 -1.66 8.47
CA HIS A 103 8.64 -1.08 7.60
C HIS A 103 7.31 -0.94 8.34
N ASP A 104 6.91 -1.94 9.15
CA ASP A 104 5.72 -1.87 10.01
C ASP A 104 5.79 -0.67 10.95
N PHE A 105 6.90 -0.54 11.69
CA PHE A 105 7.09 0.55 12.65
C PHE A 105 7.08 1.91 11.96
N PHE A 106 7.70 2.04 10.80
CA PHE A 106 7.64 3.28 10.03
C PHE A 106 6.20 3.64 9.65
N ASN A 107 5.44 2.71 9.06
CA ASN A 107 4.07 2.96 8.62
C ASN A 107 3.12 3.22 9.80
N LEU A 108 3.27 2.49 10.92
CA LEU A 108 2.50 2.72 12.14
C LEU A 108 2.78 4.09 12.73
N LEU A 109 4.06 4.44 12.91
CA LEU A 109 4.47 5.75 13.42
C LEU A 109 3.95 6.88 12.53
N ALA A 110 4.07 6.72 11.21
CA ALA A 110 3.54 7.67 10.23
C ALA A 110 2.02 7.84 10.39
N ALA A 111 1.27 6.75 10.46
CA ALA A 111 -0.17 6.79 10.62
C ALA A 111 -0.58 7.43 11.96
N PHE A 112 0.05 7.04 13.07
CA PHE A 112 -0.22 7.62 14.39
C PHE A 112 0.07 9.13 14.47
N THR A 113 1.05 9.61 13.71
CA THR A 113 1.41 11.03 13.71
C THR A 113 0.55 11.82 12.72
N ILE A 114 0.36 11.30 11.50
CA ILE A 114 -0.27 12.07 10.43
C ILE A 114 -1.80 11.99 10.50
N LEU A 115 -2.40 10.87 10.96
CA LEU A 115 -3.86 10.76 11.04
C LEU A 115 -4.51 11.81 11.97
N PRO A 116 -4.02 12.05 13.20
CA PRO A 116 -4.56 13.15 14.02
C PRO A 116 -4.40 14.52 13.35
N LEU A 117 -3.29 14.76 12.68
CA LEU A 117 -3.08 16.00 11.92
C LEU A 117 -4.03 16.10 10.73
N GLU A 118 -4.29 14.98 10.07
CA GLU A 118 -5.25 14.93 8.96
C GLU A 118 -6.68 15.20 9.40
N ILE A 119 -7.08 14.65 10.55
CA ILE A 119 -8.41 14.91 11.14
C ILE A 119 -8.58 16.39 11.49
N LEU A 120 -7.54 17.05 12.01
CA LEU A 120 -7.63 18.43 12.48
C LEU A 120 -7.37 19.47 11.39
N PHE A 121 -6.44 19.20 10.46
CA PHE A 121 -5.87 20.19 9.56
C PHE A 121 -5.92 19.78 8.08
N HIS A 122 -6.22 18.53 7.77
CA HIS A 122 -6.25 17.98 6.40
C HIS A 122 -4.97 18.22 5.57
N PRO A 123 -3.73 18.06 6.12
CA PRO A 123 -2.51 18.38 5.38
C PRO A 123 -2.30 17.46 4.17
N VAL A 124 -2.64 16.18 4.26
CA VAL A 124 -2.47 15.21 3.16
C VAL A 124 -3.45 15.51 2.04
N GLU A 125 -4.72 15.75 2.38
CA GLU A 125 -5.75 16.15 1.41
C GLU A 125 -5.37 17.47 0.72
N ARG A 126 -4.99 18.50 1.48
CA ARG A 126 -4.59 19.81 0.92
C ARG A 126 -3.39 19.69 0.00
N ALA A 127 -2.36 18.94 0.39
CA ALA A 127 -1.20 18.70 -0.45
C ALA A 127 -1.58 17.96 -1.74
N ALA A 128 -2.45 16.96 -1.64
CA ALA A 128 -2.94 16.21 -2.80
C ALA A 128 -3.75 17.08 -3.78
N VAL A 129 -4.63 17.92 -3.26
CA VAL A 129 -5.39 18.89 -4.07
C VAL A 129 -4.47 19.88 -4.76
N PHE A 130 -3.48 20.40 -4.03
CA PHE A 130 -2.47 21.31 -4.60
C PHE A 130 -1.68 20.64 -5.73
N LEU A 131 -1.18 19.44 -5.51
CA LEU A 131 -0.44 18.66 -6.52
C LEU A 131 -1.32 18.33 -7.73
N GLN A 132 -2.59 17.99 -7.51
CA GLN A 132 -3.55 17.75 -8.59
C GLN A 132 -3.77 19.01 -9.43
N GLY A 133 -3.88 20.19 -8.78
CA GLY A 133 -3.99 21.47 -9.47
C GLY A 133 -2.76 21.78 -10.34
N LEU A 134 -1.55 21.55 -9.83
CA LEU A 134 -0.30 21.71 -10.59
C LEU A 134 -0.26 20.74 -11.78
N PHE A 135 -0.64 19.49 -11.56
CA PHE A 135 -0.67 18.46 -12.61
C PHE A 135 -1.69 18.81 -13.70
N ALA A 136 -2.88 19.27 -13.33
CA ALA A 136 -3.90 19.71 -14.26
C ALA A 136 -3.46 20.95 -15.05
N GLY A 137 -2.86 21.94 -14.37
CA GLY A 137 -2.33 23.16 -14.97
C GLY A 137 -1.19 22.92 -15.96
N ALA A 138 -0.40 21.85 -15.75
CA ALA A 138 0.65 21.41 -16.67
C ALA A 138 0.11 20.56 -17.85
N GLY A 139 -1.21 20.46 -18.03
CA GLY A 139 -1.84 19.63 -19.07
C GLY A 139 -1.87 18.13 -18.75
N GLY A 140 -1.54 17.75 -17.51
CA GLY A 140 -1.46 16.35 -17.09
C GLY A 140 -2.77 15.59 -17.21
N MET A 141 -3.93 16.24 -17.14
CA MET A 141 -5.23 15.63 -17.41
C MET A 141 -5.41 15.21 -18.86
N GLY A 142 -4.67 15.79 -19.80
CA GLY A 142 -4.65 15.37 -21.18
C GLY A 142 -4.02 13.98 -21.39
N LEU A 143 -3.11 13.57 -20.48
CA LEU A 143 -2.52 12.22 -20.50
C LEU A 143 -3.54 11.12 -20.12
N ALA A 144 -4.54 11.47 -19.33
CA ALA A 144 -5.62 10.55 -18.95
C ALA A 144 -6.53 10.20 -20.12
N SER A 145 -6.73 11.13 -21.06
CA SER A 145 -7.63 10.98 -22.19
C SER A 145 -7.27 9.84 -23.15
N PRO A 146 -6.00 9.66 -23.58
CA PRO A 146 -5.61 8.53 -24.44
C PRO A 146 -5.80 7.17 -23.76
N LEU A 147 -5.46 7.05 -22.47
CA LEU A 147 -5.64 5.79 -21.73
C LEU A 147 -7.10 5.42 -21.59
N LYS A 148 -7.95 6.41 -21.29
CA LYS A 148 -9.40 6.21 -21.20
C LYS A 148 -9.99 5.83 -22.56
N ALA A 149 -9.56 6.47 -23.64
CA ALA A 149 -10.01 6.13 -24.99
C ALA A 149 -9.66 4.68 -25.37
N LEU A 150 -8.54 4.17 -24.88
CA LEU A 150 -8.08 2.79 -25.14
C LEU A 150 -8.87 1.75 -24.32
N THR A 151 -9.23 2.07 -23.07
CA THR A 151 -9.87 1.12 -22.14
C THR A 151 -11.39 1.14 -22.23
N ARG A 152 -11.98 2.27 -22.60
CA ARG A 152 -13.44 2.46 -22.66
C ARG A 152 -14.18 1.45 -23.55
N PRO A 153 -13.76 1.13 -24.79
CA PRO A 153 -14.46 0.18 -25.63
C PRO A 153 -14.59 -1.20 -24.97
N PHE A 154 -13.52 -1.65 -24.27
CA PHE A 154 -13.54 -2.89 -23.52
C PHE A 154 -14.49 -2.82 -22.32
N SER A 155 -14.48 -1.72 -21.60
CA SER A 155 -15.37 -1.50 -20.46
C SER A 155 -16.84 -1.48 -20.90
N ASP A 156 -17.17 -0.78 -21.99
CA ASP A 156 -18.52 -0.70 -22.53
C ASP A 156 -19.01 -2.08 -23.05
N LEU A 157 -18.12 -2.88 -23.64
CA LEU A 157 -18.43 -4.23 -24.07
C LEU A 157 -18.80 -5.12 -22.87
N VAL A 158 -17.99 -5.12 -21.81
CA VAL A 158 -18.23 -5.96 -20.62
C VAL A 158 -19.48 -5.50 -19.86
N THR A 159 -19.71 -4.19 -19.73
CA THR A 159 -20.94 -3.66 -19.08
C THR A 159 -22.19 -4.00 -19.89
N GLY A 160 -22.12 -4.05 -21.21
CA GLY A 160 -23.22 -4.49 -22.06
C GLY A 160 -23.56 -5.97 -21.91
N TRP A 161 -22.56 -6.80 -21.63
CA TRP A 161 -22.74 -8.26 -21.43
C TRP A 161 -23.16 -8.63 -20.00
N VAL A 162 -22.81 -7.82 -19.00
CA VAL A 162 -23.09 -8.07 -17.57
C VAL A 162 -23.91 -6.91 -17.01
N PRO A 163 -25.23 -6.85 -17.27
CA PRO A 163 -26.05 -5.71 -16.92
C PRO A 163 -26.41 -5.62 -15.42
N SER A 164 -26.01 -6.60 -14.60
CA SER A 164 -26.29 -6.62 -13.16
C SER A 164 -25.06 -6.24 -12.33
N THR A 165 -25.27 -5.45 -11.30
CA THR A 165 -24.22 -4.80 -10.51
C THR A 165 -23.27 -5.80 -9.83
N ILE A 166 -23.80 -6.79 -9.08
CA ILE A 166 -22.98 -7.72 -8.31
C ILE A 166 -22.07 -8.55 -9.21
N PRO A 167 -22.57 -9.23 -10.26
CA PRO A 167 -21.71 -9.93 -11.22
C PRO A 167 -20.69 -9.00 -11.89
N LEU A 168 -21.07 -7.76 -12.23
CA LEU A 168 -20.14 -6.80 -12.84
C LEU A 168 -19.00 -6.42 -11.89
N VAL A 169 -19.30 -6.19 -10.61
CA VAL A 169 -18.25 -5.96 -9.56
C VAL A 169 -17.32 -7.16 -9.47
N LEU A 170 -17.86 -8.38 -9.43
CA LEU A 170 -17.05 -9.59 -9.34
C LEU A 170 -16.16 -9.78 -10.57
N VAL A 171 -16.69 -9.55 -11.77
CA VAL A 171 -15.92 -9.58 -13.03
C VAL A 171 -14.84 -8.50 -13.03
N ALA A 172 -15.16 -7.27 -12.63
CA ALA A 172 -14.20 -6.17 -12.56
C ALA A 172 -13.06 -6.47 -11.58
N LEU A 173 -13.37 -7.01 -10.40
CA LEU A 173 -12.37 -7.44 -9.42
C LEU A 173 -11.52 -8.59 -9.96
N ALA A 174 -12.13 -9.62 -10.55
CA ALA A 174 -11.41 -10.75 -11.14
C ALA A 174 -10.43 -10.28 -12.23
N LEU A 175 -10.87 -9.43 -13.15
CA LEU A 175 -10.04 -8.85 -14.20
C LEU A 175 -8.92 -7.96 -13.62
N LEU A 176 -9.20 -7.19 -12.57
CA LEU A 176 -8.18 -6.40 -11.86
C LEU A 176 -7.09 -7.33 -11.27
N PHE A 177 -7.49 -8.39 -10.56
CA PHE A 177 -6.55 -9.36 -10.00
C PHE A 177 -5.73 -10.07 -11.08
N VAL A 178 -6.36 -10.51 -12.17
CA VAL A 178 -5.69 -11.17 -13.31
C VAL A 178 -4.70 -10.21 -13.96
N ALA A 179 -5.10 -8.95 -14.21
CA ALA A 179 -4.24 -7.95 -14.82
C ALA A 179 -3.02 -7.62 -13.94
N LEU A 180 -3.23 -7.36 -12.63
CA LEU A 180 -2.15 -7.08 -11.69
C LEU A 180 -1.22 -8.28 -11.53
N ARG A 181 -1.77 -9.49 -11.41
CA ARG A 181 -0.97 -10.72 -11.29
C ARG A 181 -0.21 -11.04 -12.57
N GLY A 182 -0.82 -10.82 -13.74
CA GLY A 182 -0.16 -10.96 -15.04
C GLY A 182 1.00 -9.98 -15.19
N MET A 183 0.78 -8.72 -14.84
CA MET A 183 1.81 -7.67 -14.85
C MET A 183 2.96 -8.03 -13.90
N MET A 184 2.65 -8.43 -12.66
CA MET A 184 3.67 -8.88 -11.70
C MET A 184 4.48 -10.07 -12.26
N LYS A 185 3.83 -11.08 -12.86
CA LYS A 185 4.51 -12.25 -13.42
C LYS A 185 5.49 -11.89 -14.54
N ILE A 186 5.09 -10.98 -15.43
CA ILE A 186 5.96 -10.49 -16.52
C ILE A 186 7.15 -9.72 -15.93
N MET A 187 6.90 -8.85 -14.95
CA MET A 187 7.95 -8.05 -14.33
C MET A 187 8.91 -8.89 -13.46
N HIS A 188 8.39 -9.90 -12.74
CA HIS A 188 9.22 -10.82 -11.95
C HIS A 188 10.30 -11.51 -12.80
N GLY A 189 9.92 -12.11 -13.94
CA GLY A 189 10.86 -12.80 -14.79
C GLY A 189 11.91 -11.89 -15.46
N THR A 190 11.58 -10.59 -15.64
CA THR A 190 12.46 -9.69 -16.41
C THR A 190 13.31 -8.79 -15.53
N VAL A 191 12.78 -8.36 -14.37
CA VAL A 191 13.41 -7.35 -13.50
C VAL A 191 14.13 -7.99 -12.32
N LEU A 192 13.49 -8.91 -11.61
CA LEU A 192 14.04 -9.49 -10.38
C LEU A 192 15.28 -10.38 -10.64
N GLU A 193 15.25 -11.24 -11.66
CA GLU A 193 16.41 -12.06 -12.02
C GLU A 193 17.63 -11.20 -12.41
N ARG A 194 17.39 -10.04 -13.06
CA ARG A 194 18.47 -9.09 -13.38
C ARG A 194 18.94 -8.30 -12.17
N MET A 195 18.07 -8.07 -11.20
CA MET A 195 18.40 -7.31 -9.99
C MET A 195 19.19 -8.13 -8.98
N GLU A 196 18.98 -9.47 -8.89
CA GLU A 196 19.77 -10.32 -7.98
C GLU A 196 21.29 -10.20 -8.22
N GLY A 197 21.71 -10.05 -9.48
CA GLY A 197 23.12 -9.81 -9.82
C GLY A 197 23.65 -8.40 -9.51
N LEU A 198 22.75 -7.41 -9.32
CA LEU A 198 23.08 -6.02 -9.02
C LEU A 198 23.07 -5.73 -7.51
N PHE A 199 22.45 -6.61 -6.69
CA PHE A 199 22.34 -6.42 -5.24
C PHE A 199 23.71 -6.38 -4.52
N ASP A 200 24.72 -7.09 -5.03
CA ASP A 200 25.92 -7.42 -4.26
C ASP A 200 26.93 -6.28 -4.05
N ARG A 201 26.96 -5.18 -4.84
CA ARG A 201 28.06 -4.20 -4.69
C ARG A 201 27.76 -2.72 -4.94
N VAL A 202 26.69 -2.37 -5.67
CA VAL A 202 26.47 -0.99 -6.15
C VAL A 202 25.23 -0.34 -5.54
N LEU A 203 24.17 -1.09 -5.32
CA LEU A 203 22.82 -0.57 -5.09
C LEU A 203 22.54 -0.15 -3.64
N PHE A 204 23.23 -0.77 -2.65
CA PHE A 204 23.09 -0.38 -1.24
C PHE A 204 24.28 0.43 -0.71
N ARG A 205 24.96 1.16 -1.59
CA ARG A 205 26.15 1.92 -1.26
C ARG A 205 25.87 3.09 -0.29
N ASN A 206 24.70 3.71 -0.39
CA ASN A 206 24.25 4.79 0.47
C ASN A 206 22.71 4.83 0.54
N ASP A 207 22.18 5.63 1.46
CA ASP A 207 20.74 5.74 1.70
C ASP A 207 19.97 6.17 0.44
N ALA A 208 20.52 7.10 -0.37
CA ALA A 208 19.88 7.58 -1.60
C ALA A 208 19.82 6.47 -2.67
N ALA A 209 20.87 5.69 -2.84
CA ALA A 209 20.89 4.55 -3.77
C ALA A 209 19.88 3.47 -3.34
N SER A 210 19.86 3.11 -2.04
CA SER A 210 18.89 2.15 -1.48
C SER A 210 17.45 2.63 -1.68
N PHE A 211 17.18 3.91 -1.40
CA PHE A 211 15.87 4.51 -1.61
C PHE A 211 15.45 4.47 -3.09
N SER A 212 16.33 4.94 -3.99
CA SER A 212 16.05 4.95 -5.43
C SER A 212 15.81 3.55 -5.97
N LEU A 213 16.58 2.56 -5.48
CA LEU A 213 16.36 1.16 -5.83
C LEU A 213 14.98 0.68 -5.38
N GLY A 214 14.57 1.01 -4.15
CA GLY A 214 13.22 0.71 -3.65
C GLY A 214 12.13 1.30 -4.53
N VAL A 215 12.26 2.57 -4.94
CA VAL A 215 11.33 3.24 -5.86
C VAL A 215 11.26 2.51 -7.20
N VAL A 216 12.41 2.32 -7.85
CA VAL A 216 12.48 1.75 -9.20
C VAL A 216 12.02 0.30 -9.21
N ALA A 217 12.51 -0.52 -8.25
CA ALA A 217 12.12 -1.91 -8.15
C ALA A 217 10.61 -2.06 -7.95
N THR A 218 10.04 -1.28 -7.02
CA THR A 218 8.59 -1.38 -6.73
C THR A 218 7.74 -0.82 -7.87
N ALA A 219 8.14 0.29 -8.48
CA ALA A 219 7.44 0.83 -9.66
C ALA A 219 7.47 -0.15 -10.84
N ALA A 220 8.59 -0.84 -11.06
CA ALA A 220 8.74 -1.82 -12.13
C ALA A 220 7.95 -3.11 -11.85
N VAL A 221 8.05 -3.65 -10.61
CA VAL A 221 7.36 -4.89 -10.21
C VAL A 221 5.88 -4.65 -9.90
N GLN A 222 5.49 -3.40 -9.62
CA GLN A 222 4.13 -3.00 -9.19
C GLN A 222 3.66 -3.70 -7.90
N SER A 223 4.62 -4.12 -7.07
CA SER A 223 4.36 -4.81 -5.80
C SER A 223 5.46 -4.53 -4.79
N SER A 224 5.18 -3.67 -3.82
CA SER A 224 6.10 -3.41 -2.70
C SER A 224 6.29 -4.63 -1.81
N SER A 225 5.24 -5.42 -1.59
CA SER A 225 5.35 -6.65 -0.81
C SER A 225 6.32 -7.65 -1.45
N ALA A 226 6.28 -7.80 -2.78
CA ALA A 226 7.21 -8.69 -3.49
C ALA A 226 8.66 -8.18 -3.38
N THR A 227 8.87 -6.88 -3.61
CA THR A 227 10.23 -6.31 -3.61
C THR A 227 10.83 -6.23 -2.21
N THR A 228 10.04 -5.89 -1.18
CA THR A 228 10.53 -5.83 0.20
C THR A 228 10.72 -7.22 0.81
N SER A 229 9.91 -8.22 0.43
CA SER A 229 10.08 -9.59 0.91
C SER A 229 11.40 -10.24 0.47
N LEU A 230 11.97 -9.82 -0.66
CA LEU A 230 13.30 -10.29 -1.12
C LEU A 230 14.45 -9.78 -0.23
N ILE A 231 14.28 -8.63 0.39
CA ILE A 231 15.30 -8.02 1.26
C ILE A 231 15.37 -8.71 2.61
N VAL A 232 14.27 -9.31 3.07
CA VAL A 232 14.20 -9.95 4.39
C VAL A 232 15.18 -11.11 4.55
N PRO A 233 15.30 -12.08 3.64
CA PRO A 233 16.33 -13.13 3.70
C PRO A 233 17.76 -12.58 3.63
N LEU A 234 18.00 -11.55 2.80
CA LEU A 234 19.33 -10.92 2.68
C LEU A 234 19.74 -10.23 3.99
N ALA A 235 18.80 -9.61 4.67
CA ALA A 235 19.04 -9.08 6.01
C ALA A 235 19.23 -10.20 7.04
N GLY A 236 18.44 -11.27 6.97
CA GLY A 236 18.55 -12.45 7.83
C GLY A 236 19.94 -13.09 7.77
N THR A 237 20.45 -13.31 6.58
CA THR A 237 21.80 -13.86 6.36
C THR A 237 22.93 -12.86 6.69
N GLY A 238 22.61 -11.58 6.89
CA GLY A 238 23.59 -10.53 7.21
C GLY A 238 24.26 -9.90 5.99
N VAL A 239 23.80 -10.20 4.78
CA VAL A 239 24.24 -9.55 3.54
C VAL A 239 23.87 -8.07 3.55
N LEU A 240 22.66 -7.73 4.05
CA LEU A 240 22.20 -6.37 4.22
C LEU A 240 22.03 -6.02 5.70
N SER A 241 22.44 -4.82 6.06
CA SER A 241 22.17 -4.25 7.37
C SER A 241 20.77 -3.62 7.43
N LEU A 242 20.16 -3.56 8.62
CA LEU A 242 18.88 -2.90 8.82
C LEU A 242 18.89 -1.42 8.38
N ARG A 243 20.04 -0.75 8.49
CA ARG A 243 20.24 0.63 8.03
C ARG A 243 20.12 0.78 6.51
N GLN A 244 20.52 -0.24 5.75
CA GLN A 244 20.37 -0.26 4.29
C GLN A 244 18.96 -0.64 3.87
N VAL A 245 18.33 -1.55 4.61
CA VAL A 245 16.94 -1.98 4.38
C VAL A 245 15.95 -0.82 4.55
N PHE A 246 16.15 0.02 5.57
CA PHE A 246 15.20 1.09 5.90
C PHE A 246 14.94 2.08 4.75
N PRO A 247 15.95 2.75 4.15
CA PRO A 247 15.70 3.65 3.02
C PRO A 247 15.11 2.92 1.80
N TYR A 248 15.45 1.64 1.58
CA TYR A 248 14.82 0.83 0.53
C TYR A 248 13.31 0.67 0.74
N THR A 249 12.87 0.38 1.97
CA THR A 249 11.43 0.25 2.28
C THR A 249 10.68 1.57 2.10
N LEU A 250 11.30 2.70 2.43
CA LEU A 250 10.74 4.03 2.14
C LEU A 250 10.56 4.26 0.64
N GLY A 251 11.57 3.89 -0.15
CA GLY A 251 11.50 3.94 -1.61
C GLY A 251 10.40 3.02 -2.16
N ALA A 252 10.23 1.83 -1.60
CA ALA A 252 9.17 0.90 -2.00
C ALA A 252 7.77 1.49 -1.77
N ASN A 253 7.55 2.22 -0.69
CA ASN A 253 6.30 2.95 -0.46
C ASN A 253 6.04 3.98 -1.57
N ILE A 254 7.03 4.79 -1.93
CA ILE A 254 6.91 5.74 -3.05
C ILE A 254 6.65 5.01 -4.36
N GLY A 255 7.36 3.90 -4.64
CA GLY A 255 7.13 3.09 -5.83
C GLY A 255 5.69 2.59 -5.97
N THR A 256 5.04 2.24 -4.85
CA THR A 256 3.63 1.82 -4.84
C THR A 256 2.69 2.96 -5.28
N THR A 257 3.00 4.21 -4.95
CA THR A 257 2.15 5.35 -5.32
C THR A 257 2.09 5.56 -6.84
N ILE A 258 3.14 5.20 -7.56
CA ILE A 258 3.18 5.27 -9.04
C ILE A 258 2.08 4.40 -9.64
N THR A 259 1.85 3.20 -9.08
CA THR A 259 0.75 2.32 -9.52
C THR A 259 -0.60 2.99 -9.35
N ALA A 260 -0.84 3.62 -8.19
CA ALA A 260 -2.10 4.32 -7.92
C ALA A 260 -2.30 5.52 -8.85
N ILE A 261 -1.24 6.28 -9.14
CA ILE A 261 -1.28 7.43 -10.05
C ILE A 261 -1.61 6.96 -11.48
N LEU A 262 -0.92 5.95 -11.99
CA LEU A 262 -1.20 5.38 -13.31
C LEU A 262 -2.63 4.85 -13.39
N ALA A 263 -3.08 4.20 -12.33
CA ALA A 263 -4.44 3.71 -12.20
C ALA A 263 -5.48 4.84 -12.27
N SER A 264 -5.24 5.94 -11.58
CA SER A 264 -6.16 7.08 -11.54
C SER A 264 -6.35 7.75 -12.91
N PHE A 265 -5.31 7.76 -13.75
CA PHE A 265 -5.38 8.35 -15.09
C PHE A 265 -6.39 7.64 -16.00
N THR A 266 -6.60 6.33 -15.82
CA THR A 266 -7.58 5.59 -16.62
C THR A 266 -9.01 6.01 -16.34
N THR A 267 -9.28 6.60 -15.16
CA THR A 267 -10.63 7.03 -14.79
C THR A 267 -11.04 8.35 -15.44
N GLY A 268 -10.08 9.21 -15.78
CA GLY A 268 -10.31 10.58 -16.24
C GLY A 268 -11.06 11.45 -15.21
N ASN A 269 -11.07 11.05 -13.93
CA ASN A 269 -11.72 11.76 -12.83
C ASN A 269 -10.67 12.49 -11.98
N PRO A 270 -10.73 13.84 -11.85
CA PRO A 270 -9.79 14.61 -11.05
C PRO A 270 -9.72 14.17 -9.57
N ALA A 271 -10.86 13.79 -8.98
CA ALA A 271 -10.90 13.33 -7.59
C ALA A 271 -10.13 12.01 -7.39
N ALA A 272 -10.19 11.10 -8.37
CA ALA A 272 -9.40 9.87 -8.37
C ALA A 272 -7.88 10.15 -8.43
N VAL A 273 -7.48 11.15 -9.22
CA VAL A 273 -6.09 11.63 -9.27
C VAL A 273 -5.68 12.24 -7.93
N THR A 274 -6.56 13.02 -7.30
CA THR A 274 -6.30 13.59 -5.97
C THR A 274 -6.05 12.49 -4.94
N VAL A 275 -6.84 11.42 -4.93
CA VAL A 275 -6.64 10.28 -4.00
C VAL A 275 -5.31 9.57 -4.24
N ALA A 276 -4.92 9.36 -5.49
CA ALA A 276 -3.62 8.78 -5.81
C ALA A 276 -2.45 9.69 -5.36
N LEU A 277 -2.61 11.01 -5.50
CA LEU A 277 -1.66 12.00 -5.00
C LEU A 277 -1.69 12.13 -3.47
N ALA A 278 -2.81 11.86 -2.81
CA ALA A 278 -2.88 11.77 -1.36
C ALA A 278 -2.02 10.60 -0.83
N HIS A 279 -2.00 9.47 -1.54
CA HIS A 279 -1.10 8.37 -1.21
C HIS A 279 0.38 8.80 -1.30
N LEU A 280 0.74 9.51 -2.35
CA LEU A 280 2.09 10.07 -2.50
C LEU A 280 2.40 11.08 -1.38
N SER A 281 1.49 12.03 -1.11
CA SER A 281 1.66 13.08 -0.10
C SER A 281 1.84 12.49 1.30
N PHE A 282 1.04 11.50 1.68
CA PHE A 282 1.18 10.78 2.95
C PHE A 282 2.58 10.18 3.10
N ASN A 283 3.08 9.47 2.07
CA ASN A 283 4.40 8.86 2.11
C ASN A 283 5.52 9.91 2.16
N LEU A 284 5.39 11.03 1.44
CA LEU A 284 6.36 12.12 1.49
C LEU A 284 6.41 12.78 2.86
N PHE A 285 5.27 13.04 3.50
CA PHE A 285 5.23 13.56 4.87
C PHE A 285 5.82 12.56 5.87
N ALA A 286 5.48 11.28 5.75
CA ALA A 286 6.04 10.23 6.58
C ALA A 286 7.58 10.18 6.47
N ILE A 287 8.11 10.24 5.25
CA ILE A 287 9.55 10.27 5.00
C ILE A 287 10.18 11.54 5.57
N ALA A 288 9.57 12.71 5.34
CA ALA A 288 10.08 13.98 5.85
C ALA A 288 10.19 14.00 7.38
N ILE A 289 9.25 13.36 8.09
CA ILE A 289 9.26 13.25 9.55
C ILE A 289 10.23 12.17 10.02
N TYR A 290 10.12 10.95 9.50
CA TYR A 290 10.79 9.78 10.08
C TYR A 290 12.13 9.42 9.44
N TYR A 291 12.51 9.97 8.30
CA TYR A 291 13.87 9.78 7.79
C TYR A 291 14.92 10.51 8.64
N PRO A 292 14.73 11.78 9.04
CA PRO A 292 15.60 12.41 10.03
C PRO A 292 15.58 11.72 11.39
N LEU A 293 14.42 11.20 11.80
CA LEU A 293 14.19 10.47 13.04
C LEU A 293 14.39 8.95 12.91
N LYS A 294 15.12 8.48 11.90
CA LYS A 294 15.27 7.07 11.56
C LYS A 294 15.78 6.19 12.70
N ALA A 295 16.43 6.78 13.69
CA ALA A 295 16.83 6.06 14.89
C ALA A 295 15.66 5.39 15.62
N LEU A 296 14.46 6.01 15.61
CA LEU A 296 13.28 5.50 16.31
C LEU A 296 12.73 4.20 15.66
N PRO A 297 12.33 4.16 14.37
CA PRO A 297 11.87 2.91 13.75
C PRO A 297 12.95 1.82 13.73
N LEU A 298 14.24 2.18 13.56
CA LEU A 298 15.34 1.23 13.62
C LEU A 298 15.50 0.61 15.03
N TRP A 299 15.40 1.43 16.08
CA TRP A 299 15.47 0.97 17.46
C TRP A 299 14.30 0.04 17.82
N LEU A 300 13.08 0.42 17.46
CA LEU A 300 11.89 -0.40 17.67
C LEU A 300 12.01 -1.76 16.96
N ALA A 301 12.38 -1.76 15.70
CA ALA A 301 12.52 -2.99 14.92
C ALA A 301 13.64 -3.89 15.45
N THR A 302 14.78 -3.32 15.83
CA THR A 302 15.89 -4.07 16.45
C THR A 302 15.47 -4.68 17.79
N GLY A 303 14.78 -3.91 18.62
CA GLY A 303 14.28 -4.39 19.92
C GLY A 303 13.26 -5.52 19.74
N TRP A 304 12.36 -5.37 18.77
CA TRP A 304 11.34 -6.36 18.44
C TRP A 304 11.92 -7.64 17.88
N GLY A 305 12.93 -7.55 17.01
CA GLY A 305 13.68 -8.69 16.49
C GLY A 305 14.41 -9.47 17.60
N ARG A 306 15.09 -8.76 18.51
CA ARG A 306 15.75 -9.37 19.68
C ARG A 306 14.75 -10.08 20.58
N LEU A 307 13.61 -9.42 20.86
CA LEU A 307 12.56 -10.01 21.67
C LEU A 307 12.01 -11.28 21.02
N ALA A 308 11.72 -11.24 19.72
CA ALA A 308 11.20 -12.38 18.97
C ALA A 308 12.16 -13.57 18.95
N ALA A 309 13.48 -13.34 18.86
CA ALA A 309 14.49 -14.39 18.78
C ALA A 309 14.98 -14.92 20.15
N ARG A 310 14.56 -14.31 21.26
CA ARG A 310 15.07 -14.60 22.61
C ARG A 310 14.77 -16.02 23.11
N SER A 311 13.57 -16.53 22.84
CA SER A 311 13.13 -17.88 23.22
C SER A 311 11.89 -18.29 22.43
N LYS A 312 11.57 -19.60 22.35
CA LYS A 312 10.33 -20.09 21.71
C LYS A 312 9.07 -19.45 22.30
N ALA A 313 9.01 -19.25 23.60
CA ALA A 313 7.89 -18.59 24.28
C ALA A 313 7.81 -17.11 23.85
N SER A 314 8.93 -16.41 23.76
CA SER A 314 9.00 -15.03 23.29
C SER A 314 8.60 -14.91 21.83
N THR A 315 9.05 -15.83 20.96
CA THR A 315 8.60 -15.90 19.57
C THR A 315 7.08 -16.06 19.49
N ALA A 316 6.52 -17.02 20.23
CA ALA A 316 5.07 -17.24 20.26
C ALA A 316 4.32 -15.98 20.76
N GLY A 317 4.81 -15.35 21.83
CA GLY A 317 4.21 -14.12 22.36
C GLY A 317 4.21 -12.97 21.36
N VAL A 318 5.33 -12.73 20.67
CA VAL A 318 5.46 -11.70 19.63
C VAL A 318 4.52 -11.97 18.47
N LEU A 319 4.44 -13.22 18.00
CA LEU A 319 3.51 -13.60 16.91
C LEU A 319 2.04 -13.48 17.36
N THR A 320 1.73 -13.80 18.62
CA THR A 320 0.37 -13.59 19.17
C THR A 320 -0.01 -12.11 19.17
N VAL A 321 0.90 -11.23 19.59
CA VAL A 321 0.67 -9.76 19.52
C VAL A 321 0.47 -9.32 18.07
N TYR A 322 1.29 -9.83 17.15
CA TYR A 322 1.17 -9.52 15.73
C TYR A 322 -0.21 -9.93 15.16
N ILE A 323 -0.68 -11.14 15.48
CA ILE A 323 -2.01 -11.61 15.09
C ILE A 323 -3.11 -10.76 15.75
N ALA A 324 -2.97 -10.43 17.03
CA ALA A 324 -3.93 -9.60 17.75
C ALA A 324 -4.09 -8.21 17.10
N LEU A 325 -3.00 -7.61 16.57
CA LEU A 325 -3.04 -6.35 15.83
C LEU A 325 -3.93 -6.42 14.56
N HIS A 326 -4.20 -7.59 14.02
CA HIS A 326 -5.12 -7.80 12.89
C HIS A 326 -6.54 -8.17 13.34
N VAL A 327 -6.65 -8.98 14.38
CA VAL A 327 -7.95 -9.48 14.88
C VAL A 327 -8.72 -8.37 15.61
N ILE A 328 -8.05 -7.56 16.44
CA ILE A 328 -8.70 -6.48 17.21
C ILE A 328 -9.35 -5.43 16.27
N PRO A 329 -8.67 -4.90 15.24
CA PRO A 329 -9.29 -4.01 14.27
C PRO A 329 -10.49 -4.64 13.54
N LEU A 330 -10.40 -5.92 13.18
CA LEU A 330 -11.51 -6.63 12.56
C LEU A 330 -12.74 -6.69 13.48
N MET A 331 -12.53 -7.01 14.74
CA MET A 331 -13.60 -7.00 15.75
C MET A 331 -14.20 -5.61 15.95
N TYR A 332 -13.36 -4.56 15.95
CA TYR A 332 -13.82 -3.18 16.07
C TYR A 332 -14.71 -2.79 14.88
N ILE A 333 -14.32 -3.10 13.64
CA ILE A 333 -15.12 -2.80 12.43
C ILE A 333 -16.44 -3.55 12.47
N ILE A 334 -16.44 -4.86 12.80
CA ILE A 334 -17.67 -5.65 12.92
C ILE A 334 -18.60 -5.08 13.99
N TRP A 335 -18.05 -4.61 15.09
CA TRP A 335 -18.82 -4.01 16.17
C TRP A 335 -19.37 -2.62 15.78
N SER A 336 -18.58 -1.76 15.14
CA SER A 336 -18.99 -0.43 14.70
C SER A 336 -20.05 -0.49 13.60
N ALA A 337 -19.96 -1.47 12.69
CA ALA A 337 -20.95 -1.69 11.63
C ALA A 337 -22.36 -2.14 12.13
N LYS A 338 -22.46 -2.54 13.40
CA LYS A 338 -23.74 -2.93 14.05
C LYS A 338 -24.41 -1.79 14.82
N ARG A 339 -23.77 -0.64 14.91
CA ARG A 339 -24.31 0.57 15.54
C ARG A 339 -24.80 1.56 14.49
#